data_3cb9c6c28f92388f54a76cdb8bbdc0e7
#
_entry.id   3cb9c6c28f92388f54a76cdb8bbdc0e7
#
_cell.length_a   1.000
_cell.length_b   1.000
_cell.length_c   1.000
_cell.angle_alpha   90.00
_cell.angle_beta   90.00
_cell.angle_gamma   90.00
#
_symmetry.space_group_name_H-M   'P 1'
#
loop_
_entity.id
_entity.type
_entity.pdbx_description
1 polymer ?
#
loop_
_entity_poly.entity_id
_entity_poly.type
_entity_poly.pdbx_seq_one_letter_code
_entity_poly.pdbx_strand_id
1 'polypeptide(L)'
;VKQLIERLAQRPEPFAPGEAPLWTDPHVSRRMLAAHLDPSTDAASRRPETIAREVDWLVRTLELRPGAPVLDLGCGPGLYCAALAARGFVLTGIDISGSSLAYARQAAAEAGLGVTYVHGDYRELDEHDTYDAALLVYHDFGVLSDPDRAALLLRINEALRAGGRFAFDVVSAAADRPERSEWSASIGDGFWRSGPHLVLERQVDYPELALSCREHAVVEETGTATVYRIWEQRFSRERLERELAAAGFVLEHLTADLTGTPWTSAAETLAVVARRR
;
A
#
# COMPACT_ATOMS: atom_id res chain seq x y z
N VAL A 1 22.98 -8.82 22.87
CA VAL A 1 22.56 -7.47 23.31
C VAL A 1 23.45 -6.42 22.67
N LYS A 2 24.79 -6.45 22.81
CA LYS A 2 25.69 -5.42 22.25
C LYS A 2 25.49 -5.22 20.75
N GLN A 3 25.49 -6.29 19.95
CA GLN A 3 25.27 -6.21 18.51
C GLN A 3 23.90 -5.63 18.14
N LEU A 4 22.85 -5.94 18.92
CA LEU A 4 21.52 -5.35 18.73
C LEU A 4 21.54 -3.84 18.99
N ILE A 5 22.20 -3.41 20.09
CA ILE A 5 22.34 -1.99 20.42
C ILE A 5 23.10 -1.25 19.31
N GLU A 6 24.25 -1.78 18.85
CA GLU A 6 25.05 -1.19 17.77
C GLU A 6 24.25 -1.04 16.49
N ARG A 7 23.45 -2.06 16.14
CA ARG A 7 22.58 -2.08 14.96
C ARG A 7 21.44 -1.05 15.05
N LEU A 8 20.77 -0.99 16.20
CA LEU A 8 19.66 -0.06 16.42
C LEU A 8 20.11 1.38 16.67
N ALA A 9 21.37 1.61 17.05
CA ALA A 9 21.92 2.95 17.20
C ALA A 9 22.20 3.65 15.87
N GLN A 10 22.32 2.89 14.78
CA GLN A 10 22.59 3.44 13.44
C GLN A 10 21.26 3.81 12.75
N ARG A 11 21.29 4.90 11.98
CA ARG A 11 20.21 5.21 11.03
C ARG A 11 20.32 4.25 9.83
N PRO A 12 19.23 3.62 9.39
CA PRO A 12 19.26 2.79 8.20
C PRO A 12 19.52 3.63 6.95
N GLU A 13 20.24 3.09 5.98
CA GLU A 13 20.33 3.71 4.66
C GLU A 13 18.94 3.81 4.03
N PRO A 14 18.62 4.88 3.28
CA PRO A 14 17.34 5.04 2.61
C PRO A 14 16.93 3.79 1.80
N PHE A 15 15.72 3.32 2.05
CA PHE A 15 15.14 2.11 1.47
C PHE A 15 15.87 0.79 1.76
N ALA A 16 16.81 0.77 2.73
CA ALA A 16 17.40 -0.49 3.17
C ALA A 16 16.31 -1.46 3.64
N PRO A 17 16.31 -2.71 3.17
CA PRO A 17 15.28 -3.69 3.55
C PRO A 17 15.34 -4.02 5.03
N GLY A 18 14.24 -4.50 5.59
CA GLY A 18 14.21 -5.18 6.86
C GLY A 18 14.94 -6.54 6.79
N GLU A 19 15.13 -7.18 7.93
CA GLU A 19 15.78 -8.50 8.02
C GLU A 19 14.83 -9.64 7.67
N ALA A 20 13.53 -9.39 7.68
CA ALA A 20 12.50 -10.33 7.27
C ALA A 20 11.39 -9.61 6.50
N PRO A 21 10.72 -10.31 5.56
CA PRO A 21 9.61 -9.75 4.82
C PRO A 21 8.36 -9.69 5.70
N LEU A 22 7.83 -8.48 5.92
CA LEU A 22 6.67 -8.24 6.77
C LEU A 22 5.41 -8.97 6.25
N TRP A 23 5.12 -8.81 4.96
CA TRP A 23 3.85 -9.24 4.35
C TRP A 23 3.73 -10.75 4.11
N THR A 24 4.87 -11.46 4.07
CA THR A 24 4.92 -12.90 3.81
C THR A 24 5.36 -13.72 5.03
N ASP A 25 5.67 -13.08 6.17
CA ASP A 25 5.87 -13.79 7.44
C ASP A 25 4.57 -14.52 7.82
N PRO A 26 4.59 -15.84 8.05
CA PRO A 26 3.37 -16.61 8.27
C PRO A 26 2.56 -16.20 9.50
N HIS A 27 3.20 -15.67 10.55
CA HIS A 27 2.51 -15.18 11.74
C HIS A 27 1.97 -13.77 11.50
N VAL A 28 2.84 -12.84 11.06
CA VAL A 28 2.50 -11.44 10.86
C VAL A 28 1.42 -11.27 9.79
N SER A 29 1.49 -12.01 8.69
CA SER A 29 0.50 -11.91 7.60
C SER A 29 -0.92 -12.27 8.03
N ARG A 30 -1.08 -13.27 8.94
CA ARG A 30 -2.41 -13.58 9.51
C ARG A 30 -2.91 -12.48 10.44
N ARG A 31 -2.03 -11.86 11.22
CA ARG A 31 -2.39 -10.73 12.08
C ARG A 31 -2.71 -9.48 11.27
N MET A 32 -1.97 -9.27 10.19
CA MET A 32 -2.24 -8.19 9.24
C MET A 32 -3.61 -8.38 8.57
N LEU A 33 -3.94 -9.60 8.14
CA LEU A 33 -5.27 -9.91 7.60
C LEU A 33 -6.38 -9.55 8.62
N ALA A 34 -6.20 -9.92 9.89
CA ALA A 34 -7.17 -9.55 10.93
C ALA A 34 -7.31 -8.03 11.08
N ALA A 35 -6.19 -7.29 11.00
CA ALA A 35 -6.21 -5.83 11.04
C ALA A 35 -6.88 -5.20 9.80
N HIS A 36 -6.69 -5.78 8.61
CA HIS A 36 -7.40 -5.35 7.40
C HIS A 36 -8.92 -5.51 7.51
N LEU A 37 -9.37 -6.53 8.22
CA LEU A 37 -10.79 -6.88 8.34
C LEU A 37 -11.47 -6.24 9.55
N ASP A 38 -10.75 -5.52 10.40
CA ASP A 38 -11.32 -4.81 11.55
C ASP A 38 -12.06 -3.55 11.07
N PRO A 39 -13.39 -3.51 11.13
CA PRO A 39 -14.17 -2.37 10.63
C PRO A 39 -14.13 -1.15 11.57
N SER A 40 -13.53 -1.28 12.75
CA SER A 40 -13.49 -0.22 13.77
C SER A 40 -12.31 0.75 13.60
N THR A 41 -11.34 0.40 12.76
CA THR A 41 -10.08 1.15 12.61
C THR A 41 -9.65 1.26 11.14
N ASP A 42 -8.84 2.27 10.85
CA ASP A 42 -8.17 2.43 9.56
C ASP A 42 -6.68 2.01 9.62
N ALA A 43 -6.31 1.09 10.52
CA ALA A 43 -4.90 0.75 10.79
C ALA A 43 -4.18 -0.01 9.66
N ALA A 44 -4.91 -0.83 8.88
CA ALA A 44 -4.35 -1.61 7.77
C ALA A 44 -5.16 -1.48 6.47
N SER A 45 -6.45 -1.16 6.58
CA SER A 45 -7.34 -0.81 5.47
C SER A 45 -8.31 0.26 5.93
N ARG A 46 -8.91 0.97 5.00
CA ARG A 46 -9.98 1.90 5.32
C ARG A 46 -11.24 1.16 5.75
N ARG A 47 -12.02 1.78 6.61
CA ARG A 47 -13.31 1.25 7.07
C ARG A 47 -14.28 1.08 5.91
N PRO A 48 -15.23 0.13 5.98
CA PRO A 48 -16.13 -0.22 4.89
C PRO A 48 -16.90 0.97 4.29
N GLU A 49 -17.38 1.89 5.12
CA GLU A 49 -18.09 3.09 4.67
C GLU A 49 -17.18 4.08 3.92
N THR A 50 -15.89 4.12 4.24
CA THR A 50 -14.90 4.92 3.51
C THR A 50 -14.60 4.27 2.17
N ILE A 51 -14.36 2.95 2.14
CA ILE A 51 -14.16 2.19 0.89
C ILE A 51 -15.36 2.40 -0.06
N ALA A 52 -16.59 2.33 0.46
CA ALA A 52 -17.78 2.53 -0.38
C ALA A 52 -17.78 3.91 -1.07
N ARG A 53 -17.45 4.99 -0.33
CA ARG A 53 -17.37 6.35 -0.87
C ARG A 53 -16.20 6.52 -1.86
N GLU A 54 -15.05 5.93 -1.56
CA GLU A 54 -13.89 5.95 -2.45
C GLU A 54 -14.17 5.22 -3.75
N VAL A 55 -14.79 4.05 -3.69
CA VAL A 55 -15.18 3.30 -4.88
C VAL A 55 -16.21 4.09 -5.73
N ASP A 56 -17.17 4.77 -5.10
CA ASP A 56 -18.13 5.62 -5.81
C ASP A 56 -17.41 6.79 -6.52
N TRP A 57 -16.42 7.38 -5.89
CA TRP A 57 -15.61 8.45 -6.49
C TRP A 57 -14.73 7.91 -7.61
N LEU A 58 -14.03 6.79 -7.38
CA LEU A 58 -13.17 6.12 -8.37
C LEU A 58 -13.94 5.77 -9.64
N VAL A 59 -15.11 5.13 -9.52
CA VAL A 59 -15.93 4.76 -10.69
C VAL A 59 -16.26 5.97 -11.56
N ARG A 60 -16.63 7.10 -10.95
CA ARG A 60 -16.94 8.34 -11.68
C ARG A 60 -15.69 8.97 -12.30
N THR A 61 -14.61 9.08 -11.51
CA THR A 61 -13.40 9.82 -11.90
C THR A 61 -12.55 9.06 -12.91
N LEU A 62 -12.53 7.73 -12.83
CA LEU A 62 -11.89 6.86 -13.81
C LEU A 62 -12.74 6.66 -15.08
N GLU A 63 -13.98 7.19 -15.10
CA GLU A 63 -14.95 7.05 -16.20
C GLU A 63 -15.19 5.59 -16.58
N LEU A 64 -15.27 4.71 -15.60
CA LEU A 64 -15.42 3.27 -15.81
C LEU A 64 -16.80 2.95 -16.44
N ARG A 65 -16.78 2.20 -17.53
CA ARG A 65 -18.00 1.67 -18.17
C ARG A 65 -18.35 0.31 -17.59
N PRO A 66 -19.61 -0.09 -17.58
CA PRO A 66 -20.00 -1.43 -17.15
C PRO A 66 -19.16 -2.51 -17.84
N GLY A 67 -18.64 -3.47 -17.07
CA GLY A 67 -17.76 -4.53 -17.57
C GLY A 67 -16.32 -4.11 -17.83
N ALA A 68 -15.90 -2.87 -17.49
CA ALA A 68 -14.52 -2.44 -17.64
C ALA A 68 -13.57 -3.35 -16.84
N PRO A 69 -12.44 -3.77 -17.44
CA PRO A 69 -11.39 -4.48 -16.72
C PRO A 69 -10.57 -3.52 -15.87
N VAL A 70 -10.44 -3.84 -14.57
CA VAL A 70 -9.72 -3.04 -13.57
C VAL A 70 -8.69 -3.92 -12.87
N LEU A 71 -7.49 -3.38 -12.73
CA LEU A 71 -6.37 -3.98 -12.00
C LEU A 71 -6.26 -3.35 -10.61
N ASP A 72 -6.15 -4.16 -9.56
CA ASP A 72 -5.94 -3.73 -8.18
C ASP A 72 -4.60 -4.28 -7.70
N LEU A 73 -3.60 -3.42 -7.58
CA LEU A 73 -2.22 -3.74 -7.19
C LEU A 73 -2.11 -3.63 -5.67
N GLY A 74 -1.57 -4.67 -5.01
CA GLY A 74 -1.57 -4.75 -3.55
C GLY A 74 -2.99 -4.91 -3.00
N CYS A 75 -3.82 -5.74 -3.63
CA CYS A 75 -5.26 -5.83 -3.33
C CYS A 75 -5.59 -6.36 -1.91
N GLY A 76 -4.61 -6.91 -1.19
CA GLY A 76 -4.79 -7.46 0.14
C GLY A 76 -5.93 -8.49 0.22
N PRO A 77 -6.87 -8.34 1.18
CA PRO A 77 -8.04 -9.21 1.31
C PRO A 77 -9.14 -8.94 0.26
N GLY A 78 -8.87 -8.13 -0.77
CA GLY A 78 -9.75 -7.89 -1.91
C GLY A 78 -10.93 -6.96 -1.64
N LEU A 79 -10.83 -6.06 -0.67
CA LEU A 79 -11.95 -5.20 -0.28
C LEU A 79 -12.42 -4.27 -1.42
N TYR A 80 -11.48 -3.63 -2.14
CA TYR A 80 -11.80 -2.81 -3.33
C TYR A 80 -12.20 -3.68 -4.51
N CYS A 81 -11.53 -4.82 -4.74
CA CYS A 81 -11.91 -5.79 -5.76
C CYS A 81 -13.37 -6.22 -5.60
N ALA A 82 -13.78 -6.64 -4.39
CA ALA A 82 -15.14 -7.08 -4.12
C ALA A 82 -16.17 -5.95 -4.33
N ALA A 83 -15.86 -4.74 -3.83
CA ALA A 83 -16.73 -3.59 -3.96
C ALA A 83 -16.94 -3.13 -5.42
N LEU A 84 -15.91 -3.22 -6.26
CA LEU A 84 -15.98 -2.93 -7.70
C LEU A 84 -16.66 -4.07 -8.47
N ALA A 85 -16.34 -5.35 -8.16
CA ALA A 85 -16.98 -6.48 -8.81
C ALA A 85 -18.49 -6.52 -8.56
N ALA A 86 -18.95 -6.17 -7.36
CA ALA A 86 -20.36 -6.02 -7.03
C ALA A 86 -21.07 -4.92 -7.85
N ARG A 87 -20.33 -3.98 -8.44
CA ARG A 87 -20.82 -2.95 -9.37
C ARG A 87 -20.74 -3.37 -10.86
N GLY A 88 -20.31 -4.61 -11.12
CA GLY A 88 -20.27 -5.19 -12.47
C GLY A 88 -18.98 -4.93 -13.25
N PHE A 89 -17.88 -4.57 -12.59
CA PHE A 89 -16.55 -4.46 -13.21
C PHE A 89 -15.84 -5.81 -13.21
N VAL A 90 -14.89 -5.99 -14.13
CA VAL A 90 -14.07 -7.21 -14.23
C VAL A 90 -12.75 -6.96 -13.49
N LEU A 91 -12.51 -7.66 -12.39
CA LEU A 91 -11.40 -7.39 -11.49
C LEU A 91 -10.28 -8.42 -11.59
N THR A 92 -9.05 -7.92 -11.65
CA THR A 92 -7.83 -8.67 -11.35
C THR A 92 -7.14 -8.01 -10.16
N GLY A 93 -6.96 -8.76 -9.08
CA GLY A 93 -6.20 -8.31 -7.89
C GLY A 93 -4.88 -9.05 -7.78
N ILE A 94 -3.79 -8.33 -7.55
CA ILE A 94 -2.44 -8.89 -7.32
C ILE A 94 -2.01 -8.58 -5.91
N ASP A 95 -1.54 -9.58 -5.17
CA ASP A 95 -0.96 -9.38 -3.83
C ASP A 95 0.11 -10.42 -3.52
N ILE A 96 1.09 -10.04 -2.69
CA ILE A 96 2.17 -10.93 -2.24
C ILE A 96 1.76 -11.79 -1.03
N SER A 97 0.70 -11.41 -0.31
CA SER A 97 0.21 -12.09 0.89
C SER A 97 -0.70 -13.27 0.55
N GLY A 98 -0.19 -14.49 0.65
CA GLY A 98 -0.98 -15.69 0.43
C GLY A 98 -2.19 -15.81 1.39
N SER A 99 -2.08 -15.34 2.63
CA SER A 99 -3.19 -15.37 3.61
C SER A 99 -4.31 -14.40 3.23
N SER A 100 -3.97 -13.19 2.79
CA SER A 100 -4.95 -12.22 2.31
C SER A 100 -5.67 -12.71 1.06
N LEU A 101 -4.94 -13.27 0.10
CA LEU A 101 -5.53 -13.82 -1.13
C LEU A 101 -6.39 -15.07 -0.90
N ALA A 102 -6.04 -15.91 0.09
CA ALA A 102 -6.89 -17.05 0.45
C ALA A 102 -8.26 -16.57 0.95
N TYR A 103 -8.26 -15.57 1.83
CA TYR A 103 -9.47 -14.91 2.28
C TYR A 103 -10.24 -14.26 1.13
N ALA A 104 -9.56 -13.47 0.28
CA ALA A 104 -10.17 -12.75 -0.83
C ALA A 104 -10.90 -13.71 -1.80
N ARG A 105 -10.28 -14.84 -2.15
CA ARG A 105 -10.89 -15.86 -3.00
C ARG A 105 -12.13 -16.49 -2.36
N GLN A 106 -12.03 -16.82 -1.07
CA GLN A 106 -13.18 -17.39 -0.33
C GLN A 106 -14.33 -16.39 -0.26
N ALA A 107 -14.07 -15.17 0.16
CA ALA A 107 -15.09 -14.13 0.30
C ALA A 107 -15.77 -13.79 -1.05
N ALA A 108 -15.00 -13.71 -2.14
CA ALA A 108 -15.54 -13.48 -3.48
C ALA A 108 -16.44 -14.65 -3.94
N ALA A 109 -16.02 -15.90 -3.68
CA ALA A 109 -16.82 -17.09 -4.02
C ALA A 109 -18.13 -17.15 -3.22
N GLU A 110 -18.10 -16.87 -1.93
CA GLU A 110 -19.29 -16.81 -1.06
C GLU A 110 -20.26 -15.71 -1.50
N ALA A 111 -19.74 -14.59 -1.99
CA ALA A 111 -20.56 -13.48 -2.52
C ALA A 111 -20.99 -13.67 -3.99
N GLY A 112 -20.56 -14.75 -4.67
CA GLY A 112 -20.86 -14.98 -6.08
C GLY A 112 -20.18 -13.99 -7.03
N LEU A 113 -19.04 -13.40 -6.62
CA LEU A 113 -18.30 -12.40 -7.40
C LEU A 113 -17.19 -13.07 -8.22
N GLY A 114 -17.14 -12.75 -9.53
CA GLY A 114 -16.07 -13.19 -10.42
C GLY A 114 -14.85 -12.25 -10.35
N VAL A 115 -13.91 -12.55 -9.45
CA VAL A 115 -12.64 -11.81 -9.32
C VAL A 115 -11.47 -12.75 -9.58
N THR A 116 -10.52 -12.33 -10.40
CA THR A 116 -9.25 -13.04 -10.58
C THR A 116 -8.23 -12.55 -9.56
N TYR A 117 -7.72 -13.45 -8.71
CA TYR A 117 -6.66 -13.12 -7.74
C TYR A 117 -5.35 -13.81 -8.09
N VAL A 118 -4.30 -13.02 -8.30
CA VAL A 118 -2.94 -13.46 -8.63
C VAL A 118 -2.05 -13.31 -7.41
N HIS A 119 -1.36 -14.39 -7.04
CA HIS A 119 -0.34 -14.36 -5.99
C HIS A 119 0.99 -13.99 -6.63
N GLY A 120 1.48 -12.79 -6.39
CA GLY A 120 2.71 -12.27 -6.99
C GLY A 120 3.07 -10.87 -6.51
N ASP A 121 4.25 -10.45 -6.89
CA ASP A 121 4.72 -9.09 -6.65
C ASP A 121 4.25 -8.21 -7.82
N TYR A 122 3.48 -7.17 -7.53
CA TYR A 122 3.00 -6.24 -8.57
C TYR A 122 4.15 -5.50 -9.30
N ARG A 123 5.37 -5.48 -8.72
CA ARG A 123 6.56 -4.96 -9.40
C ARG A 123 6.99 -5.82 -10.61
N GLU A 124 6.49 -7.04 -10.69
CA GLU A 124 6.72 -7.98 -11.78
C GLU A 124 5.59 -8.01 -12.82
N LEU A 125 4.65 -7.04 -12.76
CA LEU A 125 3.56 -6.91 -13.73
C LEU A 125 4.09 -6.95 -15.17
N ASP A 126 3.52 -7.82 -16.01
CA ASP A 126 3.94 -8.05 -17.40
C ASP A 126 2.71 -8.22 -18.32
N GLU A 127 1.78 -7.28 -18.20
CA GLU A 127 0.57 -7.25 -19.02
C GLU A 127 0.55 -6.02 -19.93
N HIS A 128 -0.10 -6.11 -21.08
CA HIS A 128 -0.12 -5.05 -22.09
C HIS A 128 -1.53 -4.78 -22.56
N ASP A 129 -1.91 -3.49 -22.65
CA ASP A 129 -3.17 -3.00 -23.19
C ASP A 129 -4.41 -3.78 -22.72
N THR A 130 -4.42 -4.20 -21.46
CA THR A 130 -5.43 -5.12 -20.89
C THR A 130 -6.50 -4.38 -20.09
N TYR A 131 -6.12 -3.36 -19.31
CA TYR A 131 -7.00 -2.74 -18.33
C TYR A 131 -7.43 -1.33 -18.74
N ASP A 132 -8.68 -0.97 -18.39
CA ASP A 132 -9.18 0.39 -18.55
C ASP A 132 -8.76 1.27 -17.35
N ALA A 133 -8.53 0.66 -16.18
CA ALA A 133 -7.97 1.32 -15.01
C ALA A 133 -7.08 0.40 -14.16
N ALA A 134 -6.16 1.03 -13.42
CA ALA A 134 -5.36 0.40 -12.38
C ALA A 134 -5.48 1.18 -11.07
N LEU A 135 -5.43 0.47 -9.95
CA LEU A 135 -5.46 1.01 -8.60
C LEU A 135 -4.20 0.59 -7.84
N LEU A 136 -3.68 1.46 -6.99
CA LEU A 136 -2.67 1.15 -5.98
C LEU A 136 -2.99 2.01 -4.75
N VAL A 137 -3.85 1.51 -3.88
CA VAL A 137 -4.44 2.29 -2.78
C VAL A 137 -3.76 2.03 -1.44
N TYR A 138 -4.02 2.92 -0.49
CA TYR A 138 -3.51 2.85 0.87
C TYR A 138 -2.02 3.14 0.99
N HIS A 139 -1.54 4.15 0.25
CA HIS A 139 -0.17 4.72 0.29
C HIS A 139 0.94 3.80 -0.18
N ASP A 140 0.62 2.67 -0.79
CA ASP A 140 1.58 1.62 -1.15
C ASP A 140 2.61 2.10 -2.20
N PHE A 141 2.25 3.10 -3.02
CA PHE A 141 3.18 3.75 -3.94
C PHE A 141 4.39 4.40 -3.22
N GLY A 142 4.19 4.90 -2.00
CA GLY A 142 5.21 5.55 -1.19
C GLY A 142 6.20 4.61 -0.51
N VAL A 143 5.95 3.30 -0.47
CA VAL A 143 6.88 2.34 0.15
C VAL A 143 8.05 1.97 -0.76
N LEU A 144 7.92 2.25 -2.06
CA LEU A 144 8.88 1.89 -3.09
C LEU A 144 10.02 2.92 -3.19
N SER A 145 11.21 2.44 -3.53
CA SER A 145 12.32 3.30 -3.92
C SER A 145 12.05 4.04 -5.23
N ASP A 146 12.79 5.14 -5.50
CA ASP A 146 12.64 5.90 -6.73
C ASP A 146 12.81 5.02 -8.00
N PRO A 147 13.82 4.12 -8.10
CA PRO A 147 13.94 3.21 -9.23
C PRO A 147 12.77 2.24 -9.35
N ASP A 148 12.30 1.66 -8.23
CA ASP A 148 11.18 0.70 -8.24
C ASP A 148 9.89 1.39 -8.66
N ARG A 149 9.62 2.62 -8.19
CA ARG A 149 8.46 3.40 -8.62
C ARG A 149 8.50 3.73 -10.11
N ALA A 150 9.66 4.15 -10.60
CA ALA A 150 9.82 4.46 -12.02
C ALA A 150 9.56 3.20 -12.89
N ALA A 151 10.09 2.05 -12.50
CA ALA A 151 9.85 0.79 -13.18
C ALA A 151 8.36 0.37 -13.11
N LEU A 152 7.73 0.47 -11.93
CA LEU A 152 6.32 0.15 -11.76
C LEU A 152 5.40 1.05 -12.60
N LEU A 153 5.66 2.36 -12.64
CA LEU A 153 4.88 3.29 -13.46
C LEU A 153 4.92 2.93 -14.95
N LEU A 154 6.08 2.50 -15.47
CA LEU A 154 6.20 2.05 -16.86
C LEU A 154 5.37 0.78 -17.10
N ARG A 155 5.43 -0.19 -16.20
CA ARG A 155 4.65 -1.43 -16.29
C ARG A 155 3.14 -1.17 -16.21
N ILE A 156 2.70 -0.28 -15.32
CA ILE A 156 1.28 0.14 -15.23
C ILE A 156 0.88 0.85 -16.53
N ASN A 157 1.74 1.70 -17.09
CA ASN A 157 1.46 2.37 -18.36
C ASN A 157 1.25 1.33 -19.47
N GLU A 158 2.11 0.33 -19.56
CA GLU A 158 2.00 -0.75 -20.56
C GLU A 158 0.74 -1.61 -20.36
N ALA A 159 0.37 -1.91 -19.12
CA ALA A 159 -0.79 -2.73 -18.78
C ALA A 159 -2.13 -2.02 -19.06
N LEU A 160 -2.16 -0.72 -18.96
CA LEU A 160 -3.36 0.08 -19.27
C LEU A 160 -3.57 0.19 -20.78
N ARG A 161 -4.80 0.23 -21.23
CA ARG A 161 -5.17 0.62 -22.59
C ARG A 161 -4.88 2.08 -22.86
N ALA A 162 -4.79 2.48 -24.12
CA ALA A 162 -4.65 3.89 -24.48
C ALA A 162 -5.79 4.72 -23.87
N GLY A 163 -5.43 5.78 -23.14
CA GLY A 163 -6.39 6.60 -22.40
C GLY A 163 -6.85 6.00 -21.07
N GLY A 164 -6.39 4.79 -20.71
CA GLY A 164 -6.65 4.19 -19.39
C GLY A 164 -6.09 5.02 -18.24
N ARG A 165 -6.63 4.83 -17.05
CA ARG A 165 -6.31 5.67 -15.88
C ARG A 165 -5.72 4.87 -14.74
N PHE A 166 -4.77 5.47 -14.06
CA PHE A 166 -4.17 4.95 -12.84
C PHE A 166 -4.56 5.83 -11.65
N ALA A 167 -5.16 5.23 -10.62
CA ALA A 167 -5.52 5.89 -9.37
C ALA A 167 -4.71 5.33 -8.21
N PHE A 168 -4.15 6.22 -7.40
CA PHE A 168 -3.40 5.85 -6.20
C PHE A 168 -3.44 6.99 -5.18
N ASP A 169 -3.03 6.70 -3.96
CA ASP A 169 -2.86 7.71 -2.93
C ASP A 169 -1.49 7.60 -2.26
N VAL A 170 -1.03 8.72 -1.74
CA VAL A 170 0.29 8.86 -1.11
C VAL A 170 0.23 9.82 0.08
N VAL A 171 1.23 9.74 0.93
CA VAL A 171 1.43 10.71 1.99
C VAL A 171 2.01 11.99 1.39
N SER A 172 1.44 13.12 1.78
CA SER A 172 1.86 14.46 1.34
C SER A 172 3.18 14.89 2.00
N ALA A 173 3.95 15.70 1.30
CA ALA A 173 5.12 16.38 1.88
C ALA A 173 4.76 17.35 3.02
N ALA A 174 3.49 17.71 3.17
CA ALA A 174 3.00 18.52 4.29
C ALA A 174 2.78 17.70 5.57
N ALA A 175 2.74 16.36 5.47
CA ALA A 175 2.55 15.51 6.64
C ALA A 175 3.79 15.55 7.55
N ASP A 176 3.54 15.82 8.84
CA ASP A 176 4.60 15.79 9.85
C ASP A 176 4.93 14.34 10.26
N ARG A 177 6.20 14.02 10.34
CA ARG A 177 6.69 12.70 10.72
C ARG A 177 7.82 12.82 11.75
N PRO A 178 7.51 13.32 12.96
CA PRO A 178 8.53 13.54 13.98
C PRO A 178 9.22 12.22 14.36
N GLU A 179 10.50 12.31 14.64
CA GLU A 179 11.24 11.18 15.21
C GLU A 179 10.66 10.82 16.59
N ARG A 180 10.40 9.56 16.80
CA ARG A 180 9.89 9.02 18.05
C ARG A 180 10.41 7.62 18.29
N SER A 181 10.43 7.20 19.53
CA SER A 181 10.76 5.83 19.93
C SER A 181 9.79 5.38 21.01
N GLU A 182 9.28 4.18 20.83
CA GLU A 182 8.33 3.55 21.73
C GLU A 182 8.75 2.10 21.97
N TRP A 183 8.22 1.48 22.99
CA TRP A 183 8.38 0.06 23.19
C TRP A 183 7.10 -0.56 23.74
N SER A 184 6.90 -1.82 23.44
CA SER A 184 5.82 -2.63 23.98
C SER A 184 6.31 -4.04 24.28
N ALA A 185 5.59 -4.76 25.14
CA ALA A 185 5.88 -6.15 25.44
C ALA A 185 4.61 -6.97 25.44
N SER A 186 4.72 -8.21 24.96
CA SER A 186 3.68 -9.22 25.04
C SER A 186 4.23 -10.45 25.75
N ILE A 187 3.45 -11.02 26.68
CA ILE A 187 3.79 -12.27 27.39
C ILE A 187 3.18 -13.51 26.70
N GLY A 188 2.45 -13.31 25.63
CA GLY A 188 1.77 -14.37 24.87
C GLY A 188 1.64 -14.02 23.41
N ASP A 189 0.54 -14.49 22.81
CA ASP A 189 0.25 -14.29 21.39
C ASP A 189 -0.02 -12.81 21.06
N GLY A 190 0.84 -12.22 20.27
CA GLY A 190 0.78 -10.81 19.85
C GLY A 190 0.81 -10.65 18.35
N PHE A 191 0.86 -9.40 17.89
CA PHE A 191 0.91 -9.09 16.45
C PHE A 191 2.18 -9.67 15.80
N TRP A 192 3.34 -9.52 16.44
CA TRP A 192 4.63 -9.86 15.85
C TRP A 192 5.04 -11.33 16.05
N ARG A 193 4.69 -11.93 17.18
CA ARG A 193 5.05 -13.32 17.54
C ARG A 193 3.97 -13.97 18.39
N SER A 194 3.94 -15.29 18.33
CA SER A 194 3.02 -16.11 19.13
C SER A 194 3.47 -16.35 20.57
N GLY A 195 4.74 -16.06 20.89
CA GLY A 195 5.32 -16.19 22.24
C GLY A 195 5.69 -14.85 22.86
N PRO A 196 6.32 -14.87 24.06
CA PRO A 196 6.80 -13.66 24.72
C PRO A 196 7.79 -12.88 23.84
N HIS A 197 7.57 -11.59 23.68
CA HIS A 197 8.43 -10.73 22.89
C HIS A 197 8.35 -9.28 23.32
N LEU A 198 9.42 -8.54 23.05
CA LEU A 198 9.53 -7.10 23.18
C LEU A 198 9.59 -6.49 21.77
N VAL A 199 8.90 -5.39 21.55
CA VAL A 199 9.00 -4.59 20.32
C VAL A 199 9.59 -3.24 20.67
N LEU A 200 10.69 -2.90 20.02
CA LEU A 200 11.28 -1.57 20.03
C LEU A 200 10.90 -0.91 18.70
N GLU A 201 10.05 0.09 18.75
CA GLU A 201 9.64 0.86 17.57
C GLU A 201 10.34 2.20 17.56
N ARG A 202 10.82 2.62 16.36
CA ARG A 202 11.26 3.99 16.14
C ARG A 202 10.80 4.51 14.78
N GLN A 203 10.50 5.79 14.75
CA GLN A 203 10.30 6.59 13.55
C GLN A 203 11.60 7.36 13.28
N VAL A 204 12.20 7.15 12.12
CA VAL A 204 13.39 7.87 11.64
C VAL A 204 12.95 8.74 10.48
N ASP A 205 13.24 10.05 10.53
CA ASP A 205 12.91 10.99 9.47
C ASP A 205 14.15 11.46 8.69
N TYR A 206 14.01 11.61 7.39
CA TYR A 206 15.02 12.14 6.43
C TYR A 206 14.38 13.34 5.72
N PRO A 207 14.36 14.54 6.35
CA PRO A 207 13.60 15.67 5.86
C PRO A 207 14.04 16.12 4.45
N GLU A 208 15.33 16.05 4.16
CA GLU A 208 15.94 16.44 2.88
C GLU A 208 15.51 15.52 1.72
N LEU A 209 15.07 14.29 2.03
CA LEU A 209 14.55 13.32 1.08
C LEU A 209 13.02 13.25 1.10
N ALA A 210 12.37 13.96 2.02
CA ALA A 210 10.95 13.80 2.35
C ALA A 210 10.58 12.32 2.57
N LEU A 211 11.45 11.58 3.27
CA LEU A 211 11.36 10.14 3.47
C LEU A 211 11.35 9.83 4.96
N SER A 212 10.60 8.84 5.38
CA SER A 212 10.68 8.31 6.74
C SER A 212 10.72 6.79 6.76
N CYS A 213 11.23 6.25 7.84
CA CYS A 213 11.29 4.81 8.10
C CYS A 213 10.67 4.52 9.45
N ARG A 214 9.68 3.63 9.48
CA ARG A 214 9.23 3.00 10.72
C ARG A 214 9.95 1.67 10.87
N GLU A 215 10.76 1.56 11.93
CA GLU A 215 11.55 0.38 12.24
C GLU A 215 10.98 -0.30 13.48
N HIS A 216 10.75 -1.61 13.38
CA HIS A 216 10.29 -2.46 14.48
C HIS A 216 11.33 -3.54 14.74
N ALA A 217 12.03 -3.47 15.88
CA ALA A 217 12.91 -4.53 16.32
C ALA A 217 12.16 -5.44 17.30
N VAL A 218 11.83 -6.63 16.83
CA VAL A 218 11.11 -7.64 17.60
C VAL A 218 12.12 -8.56 18.26
N VAL A 219 12.18 -8.52 19.59
CA VAL A 219 13.11 -9.31 20.41
C VAL A 219 12.34 -10.43 21.10
N GLU A 220 12.67 -11.66 20.79
CA GLU A 220 12.05 -12.85 21.33
C GLU A 220 12.70 -13.28 22.66
N GLU A 221 12.01 -14.12 23.42
CA GLU A 221 12.49 -14.68 24.70
C GLU A 221 13.88 -15.32 24.59
N THR A 222 14.19 -15.92 23.44
CA THR A 222 15.50 -16.51 23.12
C THR A 222 16.64 -15.50 23.04
N GLY A 223 16.32 -14.19 23.00
CA GLY A 223 17.26 -13.10 22.73
C GLY A 223 17.49 -12.87 21.23
N THR A 224 16.83 -13.63 20.36
CA THR A 224 16.84 -13.37 18.91
C THR A 224 16.06 -12.09 18.61
N ALA A 225 16.62 -11.25 17.75
CA ALA A 225 15.95 -10.01 17.33
C ALA A 225 15.84 -9.95 15.80
N THR A 226 14.66 -9.59 15.32
CA THR A 226 14.37 -9.38 13.89
C THR A 226 13.93 -7.94 13.68
N VAL A 227 14.52 -7.26 12.72
CA VAL A 227 14.18 -5.87 12.39
C VAL A 227 13.34 -5.82 11.12
N TYR A 228 12.13 -5.27 11.25
CA TYR A 228 11.24 -4.95 10.14
C TYR A 228 11.32 -3.46 9.84
N ARG A 229 11.24 -3.08 8.56
CA ARG A 229 11.26 -1.69 8.11
C ARG A 229 10.13 -1.41 7.17
N ILE A 230 9.43 -0.31 7.41
CA ILE A 230 8.38 0.23 6.53
C ILE A 230 8.82 1.64 6.16
N TRP A 231 9.11 1.82 4.87
CA TRP A 231 9.49 3.11 4.31
C TRP A 231 8.26 3.88 3.87
N GLU A 232 8.28 5.20 4.01
CA GLU A 232 7.22 6.08 3.58
C GLU A 232 7.84 7.31 2.89
N GLN A 233 7.80 7.33 1.58
CA GLN A 233 8.12 8.52 0.79
C GLN A 233 6.94 9.47 0.85
N ARG A 234 7.20 10.73 1.16
CA ARG A 234 6.22 11.83 1.09
C ARG A 234 6.36 12.57 -0.24
N PHE A 235 5.24 13.03 -0.79
CA PHE A 235 5.21 13.60 -2.12
C PHE A 235 4.72 15.05 -2.11
N SER A 236 5.38 15.89 -2.91
CA SER A 236 4.79 17.13 -3.38
C SER A 236 4.07 16.90 -4.72
N ARG A 237 3.19 17.82 -5.08
CA ARG A 237 2.51 17.80 -6.38
C ARG A 237 3.51 17.78 -7.55
N GLU A 238 4.54 18.62 -7.47
CA GLU A 238 5.54 18.76 -8.53
C GLU A 238 6.37 17.48 -8.71
N ARG A 239 6.62 16.73 -7.62
CA ARG A 239 7.29 15.44 -7.70
C ARG A 239 6.41 14.42 -8.42
N LEU A 240 5.13 14.34 -8.04
CA LEU A 240 4.16 13.45 -8.69
C LEU A 240 4.02 13.76 -10.19
N GLU A 241 3.88 15.02 -10.56
CA GLU A 241 3.79 15.45 -11.96
C GLU A 241 5.02 15.03 -12.77
N ARG A 242 6.23 15.16 -12.19
CA ARG A 242 7.48 14.74 -12.87
C ARG A 242 7.58 13.23 -13.04
N GLU A 243 7.32 12.45 -11.95
CA GLU A 243 7.41 10.98 -12.00
C GLU A 243 6.38 10.41 -12.99
N LEU A 244 5.15 10.89 -12.95
CA LEU A 244 4.07 10.50 -13.88
C LEU A 244 4.40 10.85 -15.33
N ALA A 245 4.85 12.07 -15.58
CA ALA A 245 5.19 12.52 -16.93
C ALA A 245 6.33 11.71 -17.55
N ALA A 246 7.34 11.35 -16.75
CA ALA A 246 8.47 10.53 -17.17
C ALA A 246 8.03 9.11 -17.61
N ALA A 247 6.94 8.59 -17.05
CA ALA A 247 6.37 7.29 -17.39
C ALA A 247 5.21 7.37 -18.40
N GLY A 248 4.99 8.53 -19.05
CA GLY A 248 3.98 8.67 -20.09
C GLY A 248 2.55 8.92 -19.61
N PHE A 249 2.40 9.35 -18.34
CA PHE A 249 1.11 9.75 -17.78
C PHE A 249 0.88 11.25 -17.82
N VAL A 250 -0.38 11.65 -17.73
CA VAL A 250 -0.84 13.03 -17.48
C VAL A 250 -1.63 13.02 -16.18
N LEU A 251 -1.28 13.85 -15.22
CA LEU A 251 -2.06 14.07 -14.01
C LEU A 251 -3.39 14.73 -14.38
N GLU A 252 -4.53 14.07 -14.14
CA GLU A 252 -5.87 14.61 -14.41
C GLU A 252 -6.54 15.14 -13.14
N HIS A 253 -6.43 14.38 -12.01
CA HIS A 253 -7.03 14.78 -10.74
C HIS A 253 -6.03 14.69 -9.60
N LEU A 254 -6.07 15.69 -8.73
CA LEU A 254 -5.35 15.72 -7.45
C LEU A 254 -6.32 16.17 -6.37
N THR A 255 -6.57 15.29 -5.41
CA THR A 255 -7.48 15.52 -4.27
C THR A 255 -6.75 15.19 -2.96
N ALA A 256 -7.33 15.53 -1.82
CA ALA A 256 -6.74 15.18 -0.52
C ALA A 256 -6.91 13.69 -0.18
N ASP A 257 -7.94 13.04 -0.73
CA ASP A 257 -8.25 11.62 -0.53
C ASP A 257 -9.01 11.04 -1.74
N LEU A 258 -9.21 9.72 -1.75
CA LEU A 258 -9.95 9.02 -2.80
C LEU A 258 -11.49 9.16 -2.69
N THR A 259 -12.00 10.02 -1.80
CA THR A 259 -13.42 10.41 -1.78
C THR A 259 -13.67 11.69 -2.58
N GLY A 260 -12.59 12.33 -3.05
CA GLY A 260 -12.65 13.56 -3.82
C GLY A 260 -12.64 14.83 -2.99
N THR A 261 -12.20 14.78 -1.75
CA THR A 261 -12.01 15.99 -0.92
C THR A 261 -11.02 16.94 -1.63
N PRO A 262 -11.37 18.22 -1.81
CA PRO A 262 -10.50 19.18 -2.46
C PRO A 262 -9.11 19.23 -1.81
N TRP A 263 -8.08 19.18 -2.63
CA TRP A 263 -6.71 19.31 -2.15
C TRP A 263 -6.41 20.72 -1.65
N THR A 264 -5.66 20.79 -0.57
CA THR A 264 -5.04 22.02 -0.06
C THR A 264 -3.57 21.76 0.24
N SER A 265 -2.75 22.81 0.33
CA SER A 265 -1.32 22.67 0.65
C SER A 265 -1.05 22.11 2.06
N ALA A 266 -2.05 22.06 2.93
CA ALA A 266 -1.98 21.49 4.27
C ALA A 266 -2.50 20.05 4.35
N ALA A 267 -2.96 19.46 3.24
CA ALA A 267 -3.46 18.08 3.23
C ALA A 267 -2.33 17.10 3.54
N GLU A 268 -2.55 16.19 4.46
CA GLU A 268 -1.56 15.17 4.86
C GLU A 268 -1.46 14.01 3.87
N THR A 269 -2.46 13.87 2.99
CA THR A 269 -2.49 12.85 1.94
C THR A 269 -2.82 13.49 0.60
N LEU A 270 -2.45 12.81 -0.47
CA LEU A 270 -2.74 13.16 -1.85
C LEU A 270 -3.31 11.94 -2.55
N ALA A 271 -4.49 12.08 -3.14
CA ALA A 271 -5.02 11.08 -4.06
C ALA A 271 -4.90 11.59 -5.50
N VAL A 272 -4.46 10.72 -6.37
CA VAL A 272 -4.03 11.02 -7.73
C VAL A 272 -4.82 10.17 -8.71
N VAL A 273 -5.30 10.78 -9.79
CA VAL A 273 -5.72 10.07 -11.00
C VAL A 273 -4.89 10.60 -12.16
N ALA A 274 -4.18 9.67 -12.81
CA ALA A 274 -3.34 9.96 -13.96
C ALA A 274 -3.78 9.14 -15.16
N ARG A 275 -3.80 9.73 -16.36
CA ARG A 275 -4.20 9.07 -17.59
C ARG A 275 -2.98 8.72 -18.45
N ARG A 276 -2.96 7.49 -18.98
CA ARG A 276 -2.02 7.06 -20.05
C ARG A 276 -2.22 7.94 -21.30
N ARG A 277 -1.10 8.47 -21.83
CA ARG A 277 -1.07 9.26 -23.06
C ARG A 277 -1.41 8.44 -24.31
#